data_84cecdeb92caa948152896f26d1a304c
#
_entry.id   84cecdeb92caa948152896f26d1a304c
#
_cell.length_a   1.000
_cell.length_b   1.000
_cell.length_c   1.000
_cell.angle_alpha   90.00
_cell.angle_beta   90.00
_cell.angle_gamma   90.00
#
_symmetry.space_group_name_H-M   'P 1'
#
loop_
_entity.id
_entity.type
_entity.pdbx_description
1 polymer ?
#
loop_
_entity_poly.entity_id
_entity_poly.type
_entity_poly.pdbx_seq_one_letter_code
_entity_poly.pdbx_strand_id
1 'polypeptide(L)'
;TTVKEYYIETVDLLLSHVTDNINIYSYVIKNNKNSIAHDMMVDSVIKFVNNYISENYINESSISTETIVEFYASGLIAVIFDEMKNPSTFKKENIVNYFKILIPDIDFFKKK
;
A
#
# COMPACT_ATOMS: atom_id res chain seq x y z
N THR A 1 -3.75 16.78 3.96
CA THR A 1 -3.33 15.36 3.98
C THR A 1 -1.87 15.26 3.61
N THR A 2 -1.05 14.64 4.47
CA THR A 2 0.37 14.39 4.20
C THR A 2 0.51 13.20 3.26
N VAL A 3 1.72 13.01 2.70
CA VAL A 3 2.00 11.84 1.87
C VAL A 3 1.82 10.55 2.67
N LYS A 4 2.31 10.52 3.91
CA LYS A 4 2.09 9.38 4.81
C LYS A 4 0.61 9.08 5.01
N GLU A 5 -0.18 10.10 5.32
CA GLU A 5 -1.62 9.94 5.51
C GLU A 5 -2.32 9.43 4.25
N TYR A 6 -1.92 9.91 3.08
CA TYR A 6 -2.50 9.45 1.82
C TYR A 6 -2.17 7.98 1.54
N TYR A 7 -0.95 7.53 1.84
CA TYR A 7 -0.61 6.11 1.76
C TYR A 7 -1.52 5.28 2.67
N ILE A 8 -1.70 5.72 3.91
CA ILE A 8 -2.52 5.00 4.88
C ILE A 8 -3.98 4.94 4.42
N GLU A 9 -4.52 6.04 3.92
CA GLU A 9 -5.90 6.10 3.41
C GLU A 9 -6.08 5.17 2.20
N THR A 10 -5.13 5.17 1.27
CA THR A 10 -5.18 4.31 0.08
C THR A 10 -5.16 2.84 0.45
N VAL A 11 -4.27 2.48 1.36
CA VAL A 11 -4.16 1.10 1.83
C VAL A 11 -5.38 0.69 2.65
N ASP A 12 -5.96 1.60 3.42
CA ASP A 12 -7.19 1.33 4.17
C ASP A 12 -8.35 0.96 3.25
N LEU A 13 -8.51 1.67 2.14
CA LEU A 13 -9.51 1.33 1.13
C LEU A 13 -9.24 -0.04 0.50
N LEU A 14 -7.99 -0.32 0.17
CA LEU A 14 -7.60 -1.62 -0.36
C LEU A 14 -7.89 -2.75 0.63
N LEU A 15 -7.57 -2.54 1.91
CA LEU A 15 -7.82 -3.52 2.96
C LEU A 15 -9.31 -3.76 3.19
N SER A 16 -10.16 -2.76 3.00
CA SER A 16 -11.61 -2.95 3.06
C SER A 16 -12.07 -3.89 1.97
N HIS A 17 -11.58 -3.72 0.75
CA HIS A 17 -11.89 -4.61 -0.37
C HIS A 17 -11.37 -6.04 -0.10
N VAL A 18 -10.15 -6.17 0.41
CA VAL A 18 -9.57 -7.46 0.74
C VAL A 18 -10.40 -8.16 1.84
N THR A 19 -10.79 -7.42 2.87
CA THR A 19 -11.60 -7.97 3.97
C THR A 19 -12.92 -8.53 3.46
N ASP A 20 -13.59 -7.80 2.57
CA ASP A 20 -14.87 -8.21 2.01
C ASP A 20 -14.75 -9.46 1.11
N ASN A 21 -13.55 -9.74 0.61
CA ASN A 21 -13.28 -10.83 -0.32
C ASN A 21 -12.16 -11.77 0.18
N ILE A 22 -11.98 -11.86 1.49
CA ILE A 22 -10.81 -12.52 2.09
C ILE A 22 -10.65 -13.98 1.65
N ASN A 23 -11.74 -14.70 1.49
CA ASN A 23 -11.68 -16.12 1.09
C ASN A 23 -11.16 -16.28 -0.34
N ILE A 24 -11.54 -15.35 -1.24
CA ILE A 24 -11.05 -15.35 -2.63
C ILE A 24 -9.57 -15.05 -2.65
N TYR A 25 -9.13 -14.01 -1.93
CA TYR A 25 -7.72 -13.64 -1.88
C TYR A 25 -6.86 -14.74 -1.28
N SER A 26 -7.32 -15.36 -0.19
CA SER A 26 -6.61 -16.47 0.44
C SER A 26 -6.49 -17.68 -0.49
N TYR A 27 -7.54 -17.98 -1.24
CA TYR A 27 -7.52 -19.06 -2.22
C TYR A 27 -6.46 -18.79 -3.32
N VAL A 28 -6.45 -17.57 -3.86
CA VAL A 28 -5.50 -17.20 -4.92
C VAL A 28 -4.05 -17.34 -4.42
N ILE A 29 -3.78 -16.89 -3.21
CA ILE A 29 -2.45 -16.97 -2.61
C ILE A 29 -2.03 -18.43 -2.41
N LYS A 30 -2.91 -19.26 -1.85
CA LYS A 30 -2.62 -20.68 -1.57
C LYS A 30 -2.37 -21.48 -2.85
N ASN A 31 -2.91 -21.07 -3.98
CA ASN A 31 -2.78 -21.78 -5.24
C ASN A 31 -1.70 -21.21 -6.14
N ASN A 32 -0.72 -20.50 -5.57
CA ASN A 32 0.45 -19.95 -6.27
C ASN A 32 0.09 -18.99 -7.42
N LYS A 33 -1.05 -18.30 -7.29
CA LYS A 33 -1.49 -17.25 -8.24
C LYS A 33 -1.29 -15.86 -7.67
N ASN A 34 -0.58 -15.76 -6.55
CA ASN A 34 -0.42 -14.52 -5.82
C ASN A 34 0.44 -13.50 -6.57
N SER A 35 1.34 -13.93 -7.48
CA SER A 35 2.19 -13.01 -8.21
C SER A 35 1.39 -12.03 -9.07
N ILE A 36 0.35 -12.50 -9.76
CA ILE A 36 -0.51 -11.65 -10.59
C ILE A 36 -1.31 -10.69 -9.70
N ALA A 37 -1.95 -11.20 -8.65
CA ALA A 37 -2.70 -10.37 -7.72
C ALA A 37 -1.80 -9.37 -7.01
N HIS A 38 -0.60 -9.79 -6.61
CA HIS A 38 0.39 -8.92 -5.98
C HIS A 38 0.75 -7.75 -6.90
N ASP A 39 1.11 -8.04 -8.16
CA ASP A 39 1.51 -7.02 -9.11
C ASP A 39 0.38 -6.04 -9.41
N MET A 40 -0.85 -6.53 -9.55
CA MET A 40 -2.01 -5.68 -9.76
C MET A 40 -2.26 -4.73 -8.58
N MET A 41 -2.10 -5.21 -7.36
CA MET A 41 -2.25 -4.39 -6.16
C MET A 41 -1.16 -3.33 -6.05
N VAL A 42 0.10 -3.73 -6.29
CA VAL A 42 1.23 -2.80 -6.28
C VAL A 42 1.01 -1.71 -7.32
N ASP A 43 0.68 -2.09 -8.55
CA ASP A 43 0.46 -1.14 -9.64
C ASP A 43 -0.68 -0.16 -9.32
N SER A 44 -1.76 -0.63 -8.71
CA SER A 44 -2.88 0.22 -8.31
C SER A 44 -2.46 1.26 -7.26
N VAL A 45 -1.73 0.83 -6.24
CA VAL A 45 -1.25 1.74 -5.19
C VAL A 45 -0.27 2.76 -5.79
N ILE A 46 0.67 2.31 -6.61
CA ILE A 46 1.63 3.19 -7.28
C ILE A 46 0.91 4.27 -8.09
N LYS A 47 -0.07 3.86 -8.89
CA LYS A 47 -0.82 4.79 -9.75
C LYS A 47 -1.53 5.86 -8.94
N PHE A 48 -2.26 5.48 -7.90
CA PHE A 48 -2.99 6.44 -7.08
C PHE A 48 -2.06 7.38 -6.33
N VAL A 49 -1.01 6.86 -5.72
CA VAL A 49 -0.10 7.68 -4.93
C VAL A 49 0.76 8.59 -5.81
N ASN A 50 1.24 8.08 -6.96
CA ASN A 50 1.99 8.92 -7.91
C ASN A 50 1.15 10.10 -8.40
N ASN A 51 -0.10 9.86 -8.76
CA ASN A 51 -0.99 10.92 -9.23
C ASN A 51 -1.18 11.98 -8.14
N TYR A 52 -1.43 11.55 -6.91
CA TYR A 52 -1.64 12.46 -5.80
C TYR A 52 -0.39 13.30 -5.52
N ILE A 53 0.79 12.68 -5.46
CA ILE A 53 2.03 13.38 -5.20
C ILE A 53 2.34 14.36 -6.32
N SER A 54 2.20 13.94 -7.57
CA SER A 54 2.50 14.80 -8.72
C SER A 54 1.61 16.03 -8.78
N GLU A 55 0.36 15.91 -8.34
CA GLU A 55 -0.57 17.03 -8.34
C GLU A 55 -0.37 17.99 -7.17
N ASN A 56 0.10 17.51 -6.04
CA ASN A 56 0.06 18.25 -4.78
C ASN A 56 1.41 18.56 -4.16
N TYR A 57 2.50 17.94 -4.62
CA TYR A 57 3.81 18.07 -3.98
C TYR A 57 4.92 18.26 -4.98
N ILE A 58 6.01 18.86 -4.49
CA ILE A 58 7.29 18.95 -5.18
C ILE A 58 8.25 18.00 -4.49
N ASN A 59 8.90 17.14 -5.27
CA ASN A 59 9.91 16.22 -4.76
C ASN A 59 11.26 16.92 -4.71
N GLU A 60 11.73 17.22 -3.52
CA GLU A 60 13.01 17.88 -3.29
C GLU A 60 14.19 16.92 -3.13
N SER A 61 13.93 15.61 -3.21
CA SER A 61 14.99 14.60 -3.12
C SER A 61 15.68 14.40 -4.47
N SER A 62 16.81 13.69 -4.43
CA SER A 62 17.52 13.27 -5.65
C SER A 62 16.98 11.98 -6.26
N ILE A 63 15.95 11.37 -5.62
CA ILE A 63 15.36 10.10 -6.05
C ILE A 63 14.05 10.42 -6.77
N SER A 64 13.77 9.71 -7.88
CA SER A 64 12.53 9.93 -8.61
C SER A 64 11.31 9.61 -7.74
N THR A 65 10.22 10.31 -7.98
CA THR A 65 8.96 10.06 -7.28
C THR A 65 8.49 8.62 -7.51
N GLU A 66 8.61 8.12 -8.73
CA GLU A 66 8.22 6.73 -9.05
C GLU A 66 8.99 5.71 -8.21
N THR A 67 10.30 5.89 -8.05
CA THR A 67 11.12 4.98 -7.25
C THR A 67 10.69 4.99 -5.78
N ILE A 68 10.44 6.17 -5.23
CA ILE A 68 10.00 6.31 -3.84
C ILE A 68 8.65 5.64 -3.63
N VAL A 69 7.71 5.91 -4.53
CA VAL A 69 6.35 5.35 -4.43
C VAL A 69 6.39 3.83 -4.55
N GLU A 70 7.18 3.29 -5.49
CA GLU A 70 7.33 1.85 -5.66
C GLU A 70 7.91 1.19 -4.41
N PHE A 71 8.91 1.79 -3.81
CA PHE A 71 9.54 1.27 -2.58
C PHE A 71 8.52 1.08 -1.47
N TYR A 72 7.72 2.10 -1.20
CA TYR A 72 6.72 2.02 -0.14
C TYR A 72 5.55 1.12 -0.51
N ALA A 73 5.05 1.20 -1.74
CA ALA A 73 3.94 0.38 -2.20
C ALA A 73 4.28 -1.11 -2.12
N SER A 74 5.46 -1.49 -2.58
CA SER A 74 5.89 -2.90 -2.55
C SER A 74 6.00 -3.43 -1.13
N GLY A 75 6.53 -2.64 -0.21
CA GLY A 75 6.62 -3.01 1.20
C GLY A 75 5.26 -3.19 1.85
N LEU A 76 4.34 -2.25 1.59
CA LEU A 76 2.98 -2.30 2.12
C LEU A 76 2.24 -3.54 1.63
N ILE A 77 2.30 -3.82 0.34
CA ILE A 77 1.61 -4.98 -0.24
C ILE A 77 2.22 -6.29 0.25
N ALA A 78 3.54 -6.34 0.45
CA ALA A 78 4.18 -7.53 1.01
C ALA A 78 3.63 -7.87 2.40
N VAL A 79 3.42 -6.86 3.25
CA VAL A 79 2.82 -7.06 4.57
C VAL A 79 1.38 -7.55 4.46
N ILE A 80 0.59 -6.95 3.57
CA ILE A 80 -0.81 -7.36 3.37
C ILE A 80 -0.88 -8.81 2.92
N PHE A 81 -0.06 -9.21 1.96
CA PHE A 81 -0.05 -10.60 1.45
C PHE A 81 0.37 -11.60 2.53
N ASP A 82 1.34 -11.22 3.36
CA ASP A 82 1.76 -12.08 4.47
C ASP A 82 0.61 -12.31 5.46
N GLU A 83 -0.11 -11.25 5.80
CA GLU A 83 -1.27 -11.34 6.70
C GLU A 83 -2.43 -12.13 6.08
N MET A 84 -2.63 -12.06 4.76
CA MET A 84 -3.68 -12.80 4.08
C MET A 84 -3.47 -14.32 4.06
N LYS A 85 -2.27 -14.78 4.36
CA LYS A 85 -1.99 -16.22 4.45
C LYS A 85 -2.79 -16.89 5.56
N ASN A 86 -3.22 -16.13 6.55
CA ASN A 86 -4.02 -16.63 7.65
C ASN A 86 -5.32 -15.82 7.78
N PRO A 87 -6.37 -16.17 7.01
CA PRO A 87 -7.60 -15.39 6.98
C PRO A 87 -8.33 -15.33 8.32
N SER A 88 -8.12 -16.30 9.20
CA SER A 88 -8.80 -16.31 10.51
C SER A 88 -8.28 -15.22 11.45
N THR A 89 -7.05 -14.76 11.24
CA THR A 89 -6.43 -13.70 12.05
C THR A 89 -6.29 -12.38 11.32
N PHE A 90 -6.71 -12.31 10.05
CA PHE A 90 -6.64 -11.09 9.25
C PHE A 90 -7.60 -10.04 9.81
N LYS A 91 -7.06 -8.90 10.24
CA LYS A 91 -7.84 -7.78 10.74
C LYS A 91 -7.29 -6.48 10.18
N LYS A 92 -8.13 -5.78 9.43
CA LYS A 92 -7.78 -4.51 8.78
C LYS A 92 -7.17 -3.51 9.77
N GLU A 93 -7.78 -3.37 10.94
CA GLU A 93 -7.35 -2.39 11.94
C GLU A 93 -5.92 -2.63 12.41
N ASN A 94 -5.53 -3.89 12.58
CA ASN A 94 -4.16 -4.23 13.00
C ASN A 94 -3.16 -3.84 11.92
N ILE A 95 -3.47 -4.11 10.66
CA ILE A 95 -2.58 -3.81 9.54
C ILE A 95 -2.43 -2.31 9.33
N VAL A 96 -3.52 -1.56 9.45
CA VAL A 96 -3.47 -0.10 9.38
C VAL A 96 -2.57 0.45 10.49
N ASN A 97 -2.65 -0.11 11.70
CA ASN A 97 -1.78 0.30 12.80
C ASN A 97 -0.30 -0.03 12.54
N TYR A 98 0.00 -1.16 11.91
CA TYR A 98 1.38 -1.46 11.49
C TYR A 98 1.92 -0.36 10.57
N PHE A 99 1.12 0.06 9.60
CA PHE A 99 1.56 1.07 8.64
C PHE A 99 1.73 2.45 9.28
N LYS A 100 0.91 2.79 10.25
CA LYS A 100 1.10 4.05 11.00
C LYS A 100 2.45 4.09 11.72
N ILE A 101 2.95 2.93 12.12
CA ILE A 101 4.24 2.80 12.78
C ILE A 101 5.39 2.71 11.77
N LEU A 102 5.21 1.91 10.71
CA LEU A 102 6.27 1.58 9.77
C LEU A 102 6.54 2.67 8.74
N ILE A 103 5.52 3.43 8.32
CA ILE A 103 5.73 4.50 7.37
C ILE A 103 6.20 5.73 8.13
N PRO A 104 7.42 6.24 7.84
CA PRO A 104 7.89 7.47 8.47
C PRO A 104 7.19 8.68 7.88
N ASP A 105 7.34 9.83 8.52
CA ASP A 105 7.00 11.10 7.89
C ASP A 105 7.95 11.33 6.73
N ILE A 106 7.37 11.60 5.55
CA ILE A 106 8.15 11.79 4.33
C ILE A 106 8.25 13.30 4.09
N ASP A 107 9.34 13.89 4.56
CA ASP A 107 9.47 15.35 4.64
C ASP A 107 10.18 16.00 3.44
N PHE A 108 10.69 15.20 2.49
CA PHE A 108 11.28 15.75 1.26
C PHE A 108 10.23 16.03 0.16
N PHE A 109 8.98 15.70 0.38
CA PHE A 109 7.88 16.18 -0.46
C PHE A 109 7.32 17.46 0.14
N LYS A 110 7.44 18.55 -0.59
CA LYS A 110 6.94 19.85 -0.16
C LYS A 110 5.65 20.19 -0.89
N LYS A 111 4.66 20.63 -0.16
CA LYS A 111 3.37 20.97 -0.72
C LYS A 111 3.50 22.12 -1.73
N LYS A 112 2.82 21.97 -2.85
CA LYS A 112 2.77 23.05 -3.87
C LYS A 112 2.06 24.28 -3.36
#